data_6c8cbf4bd6e32cdc685f885c028a6382
#
_entry.id   6c8cbf4bd6e32cdc685f885c028a6382
#
_cell.length_a   1.000
_cell.length_b   1.000
_cell.length_c   1.000
_cell.angle_alpha   90.00
_cell.angle_beta   90.00
_cell.angle_gamma   90.00
#
_symmetry.space_group_name_H-M   'P 1'
#
loop_
_entity.id
_entity.type
_entity.pdbx_description
1 polymer ?
#
loop_
_entity_poly.entity_id
_entity_poly.type
_entity_poly.pdbx_seq_one_letter_code
_entity_poly.pdbx_strand_id
1 'polypeptide(L)'
;MAGRPPKEGIEFSGWATDVFEDPKIDKLLDGQGVAGFAVYFYLCQRAYGLHGYFLPWTCDEAASVARRIGGGVGSKTVQDTVGLCLRIGLFDNMLFEGHGILTSRGIQRGFTPVLRKRRCKSVIAEYWLLNSDESAGAVLVPKNAL
;
A
#
# COMPACT_ATOMS: atom_id res chain seq x y z
N MET A 1 -33.98 -2.58 -5.04
CA MET A 1 -33.18 -1.72 -4.17
C MET A 1 -31.72 -1.79 -4.58
N ALA A 2 -31.16 -0.65 -4.84
CA ALA A 2 -29.72 -0.61 -5.12
C ALA A 2 -28.94 -1.03 -3.87
N GLY A 3 -28.11 -2.03 -3.99
CA GLY A 3 -27.24 -2.44 -2.90
C GLY A 3 -26.20 -1.38 -2.58
N ARG A 4 -25.40 -1.61 -1.55
CA ARG A 4 -24.25 -0.76 -1.25
C ARG A 4 -23.32 -0.72 -2.46
N PRO A 5 -22.71 0.43 -2.78
CA PRO A 5 -21.65 0.44 -3.77
C PRO A 5 -20.57 -0.59 -3.40
N PRO A 6 -19.98 -1.26 -4.38
CA PRO A 6 -18.88 -2.19 -4.08
C PRO A 6 -17.76 -1.45 -3.34
N LYS A 7 -17.23 -2.04 -2.28
CA LYS A 7 -16.06 -1.49 -1.61
C LYS A 7 -14.87 -1.61 -2.54
N GLU A 8 -14.13 -0.53 -2.74
CA GLU A 8 -12.84 -0.60 -3.42
C GLU A 8 -11.84 -1.39 -2.60
N GLY A 9 -11.75 -1.08 -1.30
CA GLY A 9 -10.79 -1.69 -0.41
C GLY A 9 -11.25 -3.04 0.12
N ILE A 10 -10.44 -3.61 0.99
CA ILE A 10 -10.70 -4.90 1.64
C ILE A 10 -10.75 -4.70 3.15
N GLU A 11 -11.49 -5.56 3.85
CA GLU A 11 -11.68 -5.44 5.29
C GLU A 11 -10.55 -6.10 6.10
N PHE A 12 -9.96 -7.15 5.56
CA PHE A 12 -8.91 -7.90 6.24
C PHE A 12 -7.76 -8.15 5.27
N SER A 13 -6.54 -7.91 5.74
CA SER A 13 -5.33 -8.24 4.98
C SER A 13 -4.52 -9.28 5.75
N GLY A 14 -3.95 -10.25 5.05
CA GLY A 14 -3.07 -11.23 5.64
C GLY A 14 -1.61 -10.79 5.56
N TRP A 15 -0.79 -11.31 6.47
CA TRP A 15 0.64 -11.10 6.46
C TRP A 15 1.35 -12.45 6.44
N ALA A 16 2.41 -12.56 5.66
CA ALA A 16 3.23 -13.75 5.64
C ALA A 16 3.87 -13.97 7.02
N THR A 17 3.93 -15.22 7.47
CA THR A 17 4.50 -15.51 8.79
C THR A 17 6.01 -15.29 8.83
N ASP A 18 6.66 -15.20 7.67
CA ASP A 18 8.09 -14.94 7.54
C ASP A 18 8.41 -13.47 7.23
N VAL A 19 7.49 -12.55 7.52
CA VAL A 19 7.66 -11.12 7.20
C VAL A 19 8.96 -10.55 7.78
N PHE A 20 9.37 -10.99 8.97
CA PHE A 20 10.59 -10.50 9.61
C PHE A 20 11.89 -11.05 9.00
N GLU A 21 11.77 -12.04 8.12
CA GLU A 21 12.92 -12.59 7.39
C GLU A 21 13.14 -11.90 6.04
N ASP A 22 12.22 -11.01 5.64
CA ASP A 22 12.40 -10.20 4.45
C ASP A 22 13.55 -9.21 4.66
N PRO A 23 14.59 -9.22 3.79
CA PRO A 23 15.70 -8.27 3.91
C PRO A 23 15.27 -6.81 3.91
N LYS A 24 14.20 -6.48 3.22
CA LYS A 24 13.68 -5.10 3.21
C LYS A 24 13.10 -4.71 4.56
N ILE A 25 12.38 -5.62 5.21
CA ILE A 25 11.85 -5.39 6.56
C ILE A 25 13.00 -5.26 7.56
N ASP A 26 14.03 -6.07 7.41
CA ASP A 26 15.23 -5.97 8.24
C ASP A 26 15.88 -4.59 8.12
N LYS A 27 16.00 -4.07 6.90
CA LYS A 27 16.54 -2.72 6.67
C LYS A 27 15.64 -1.63 7.26
N LEU A 28 14.33 -1.82 7.19
CA LEU A 28 13.38 -0.89 7.78
C LEU A 28 13.54 -0.83 9.29
N LEU A 29 13.60 -1.99 9.93
CA LEU A 29 13.80 -2.10 11.38
C LEU A 29 15.15 -1.51 11.83
N ASP A 30 16.19 -1.75 11.05
CA ASP A 30 17.52 -1.20 11.34
C ASP A 30 17.53 0.33 11.23
N GLY A 31 16.89 0.88 10.20
CA GLY A 31 16.91 2.33 9.94
C GLY A 31 15.90 3.13 10.74
N GLN A 32 14.72 2.61 11.00
CA GLN A 32 13.64 3.36 11.66
C GLN A 32 13.04 2.65 12.87
N GLY A 33 13.53 1.47 13.20
CA GLY A 33 13.11 0.74 14.39
C GLY A 33 11.65 0.26 14.35
N VAL A 34 11.15 -0.11 15.51
CA VAL A 34 9.77 -0.59 15.67
C VAL A 34 8.76 0.48 15.25
N ALA A 35 9.05 1.75 15.55
CA ALA A 35 8.19 2.87 15.14
C ALA A 35 8.05 2.92 13.62
N GLY A 36 9.14 2.75 12.89
CA GLY A 36 9.11 2.71 11.43
C GLY A 36 8.30 1.53 10.90
N PHE A 37 8.46 0.36 11.52
CA PHE A 37 7.65 -0.79 11.14
C PHE A 37 6.15 -0.51 11.36
N ALA A 38 5.80 0.11 12.49
CA ALA A 38 4.41 0.46 12.78
C ALA A 38 3.85 1.42 11.73
N VAL A 39 4.64 2.41 11.31
CA VAL A 39 4.24 3.34 10.25
C VAL A 39 4.01 2.58 8.95
N TYR A 40 4.94 1.75 8.55
CA TYR A 40 4.82 0.96 7.31
C TYR A 40 3.57 0.06 7.35
N PHE A 41 3.37 -0.65 8.46
CA PHE A 41 2.20 -1.50 8.66
C PHE A 41 0.90 -0.69 8.52
N TYR A 42 0.84 0.46 9.18
CA TYR A 42 -0.33 1.35 9.12
C TYR A 42 -0.61 1.79 7.68
N LEU A 43 0.42 2.19 6.94
CA LEU A 43 0.25 2.64 5.56
C LEU A 43 -0.22 1.52 4.64
N CYS A 44 0.28 0.31 4.83
CA CYS A 44 -0.19 -0.85 4.09
C CYS A 44 -1.67 -1.13 4.40
N GLN A 45 -2.07 -1.06 5.67
CA GLN A 45 -3.46 -1.25 6.05
C GLN A 45 -4.36 -0.18 5.41
N ARG A 46 -3.89 1.06 5.34
CA ARG A 46 -4.63 2.14 4.68
C ARG A 46 -4.78 1.89 3.18
N ALA A 47 -3.72 1.42 2.53
CA ALA A 47 -3.78 1.10 1.10
C ALA A 47 -4.82 0.01 0.83
N TYR A 48 -4.78 -1.08 1.60
CA TYR A 48 -5.76 -2.16 1.48
C TYR A 48 -7.17 -1.67 1.80
N GLY A 49 -7.32 -0.88 2.86
CA GLY A 49 -8.64 -0.46 3.34
C GLY A 49 -9.33 0.56 2.44
N LEU A 50 -8.56 1.45 1.80
CA LEU A 50 -9.15 2.51 0.95
C LEU A 50 -9.41 2.03 -0.47
N HIS A 51 -8.37 1.65 -1.18
CA HIS A 51 -8.46 1.34 -2.60
C HIS A 51 -8.14 -0.13 -2.93
N GLY A 52 -7.57 -0.84 -1.96
CA GLY A 52 -7.22 -2.24 -2.10
C GLY A 52 -5.79 -2.49 -2.52
N TYR A 53 -5.15 -1.60 -3.26
CA TYR A 53 -3.81 -1.85 -3.80
C TYR A 53 -2.91 -0.63 -3.89
N PHE A 54 -3.36 0.55 -3.47
CA PHE A 54 -2.53 1.75 -3.43
C PHE A 54 -3.07 2.75 -2.43
N LEU A 55 -2.23 3.71 -2.04
CA LEU A 55 -2.59 4.78 -1.13
C LEU A 55 -2.08 6.11 -1.69
N PRO A 56 -2.96 7.06 -2.02
CA PRO A 56 -2.51 8.42 -2.36
C PRO A 56 -1.75 9.03 -1.18
N TRP A 57 -0.65 9.72 -1.47
CA TRP A 57 0.22 10.23 -0.42
C TRP A 57 0.70 11.64 -0.74
N THR A 58 0.59 12.50 0.27
CA THR A 58 1.23 13.82 0.28
C THR A 58 1.91 14.01 1.63
N CYS A 59 2.87 14.94 1.70
CA CYS A 59 3.58 15.24 2.95
C CYS A 59 2.62 15.65 4.09
N ASP A 60 1.49 16.25 3.74
CA ASP A 60 0.49 16.71 4.71
C ASP A 60 -0.14 15.57 5.48
N GLU A 61 -0.12 14.35 4.94
CA GLU A 61 -0.66 13.17 5.59
C GLU A 61 0.16 12.73 6.80
N ALA A 62 1.44 13.12 6.86
CA ALA A 62 2.36 12.60 7.87
C ALA A 62 1.92 12.95 9.29
N ALA A 63 1.44 14.17 9.52
CA ALA A 63 0.98 14.58 10.85
C ALA A 63 -0.26 13.79 11.29
N SER A 64 -1.18 13.55 10.37
CA SER A 64 -2.39 12.77 10.63
C SER A 64 -2.04 11.32 10.99
N VAL A 65 -1.15 10.72 10.23
CA VAL A 65 -0.67 9.34 10.48
C VAL A 65 0.00 9.25 11.85
N ALA A 66 0.86 10.22 12.17
CA ALA A 66 1.56 10.27 13.46
C ALA A 66 0.57 10.30 14.62
N ARG A 67 -0.48 11.13 14.53
CA ARG A 67 -1.51 11.20 15.57
C ARG A 67 -2.27 9.88 15.71
N ARG A 68 -2.55 9.21 14.60
CA ARG A 68 -3.27 7.92 14.63
C ARG A 68 -2.46 6.83 15.29
N ILE A 69 -1.17 6.78 15.00
CA ILE A 69 -0.30 5.74 15.57
C ILE A 69 -0.02 6.04 17.04
N GLY A 70 0.26 7.29 17.37
CA GLY A 70 0.61 7.68 18.74
C GLY A 70 1.97 7.13 19.16
N GLY A 71 2.12 6.87 20.46
CA GLY A 71 3.32 6.21 20.98
C GLY A 71 4.62 6.99 20.78
N GLY A 72 4.54 8.32 20.72
CA GLY A 72 5.72 9.14 20.49
C GLY A 72 6.15 9.27 19.03
N VAL A 73 5.37 8.70 18.09
CA VAL A 73 5.67 8.81 16.67
C VAL A 73 5.29 10.21 16.19
N GLY A 74 6.27 10.96 15.68
CA GLY A 74 6.05 12.29 15.13
C GLY A 74 5.94 12.27 13.60
N SER A 75 5.54 13.39 13.02
CA SER A 75 5.42 13.50 11.56
C SER A 75 6.76 13.31 10.85
N LYS A 76 7.86 13.72 11.49
CA LYS A 76 9.20 13.47 10.93
C LYS A 76 9.50 11.99 10.82
N THR A 77 9.15 11.21 11.85
CA THR A 77 9.33 9.75 11.80
C THR A 77 8.53 9.13 10.65
N VAL A 78 7.30 9.61 10.44
CA VAL A 78 6.47 9.14 9.33
C VAL A 78 7.13 9.47 7.99
N GLN A 79 7.58 10.71 7.81
CA GLN A 79 8.24 11.15 6.57
C GLN A 79 9.52 10.36 6.31
N ASP A 80 10.36 10.21 7.34
CA ASP A 80 11.62 9.48 7.22
C ASP A 80 11.37 8.00 6.89
N THR A 81 10.32 7.42 7.46
CA THR A 81 9.94 6.03 7.19
C THR A 81 9.48 5.85 5.74
N VAL A 82 8.63 6.75 5.25
CA VAL A 82 8.19 6.71 3.85
C VAL A 82 9.40 6.82 2.92
N GLY A 83 10.31 7.76 3.21
CA GLY A 83 11.53 7.94 2.42
C GLY A 83 12.39 6.68 2.40
N LEU A 84 12.57 6.05 3.55
CA LEU A 84 13.35 4.81 3.64
C LEU A 84 12.65 3.69 2.87
N CYS A 85 11.34 3.52 3.03
CA CYS A 85 10.59 2.49 2.30
C CYS A 85 10.71 2.65 0.79
N LEU A 86 10.75 3.89 0.31
CA LEU A 86 10.95 4.15 -1.12
C LEU A 86 12.36 3.76 -1.57
N ARG A 87 13.37 4.08 -0.75
CA ARG A 87 14.77 3.77 -1.08
C ARG A 87 15.05 2.27 -1.11
N ILE A 88 14.45 1.51 -0.18
CA ILE A 88 14.71 0.07 -0.08
C ILE A 88 13.74 -0.78 -0.89
N GLY A 89 12.75 -0.16 -1.54
CA GLY A 89 11.83 -0.87 -2.44
C GLY A 89 10.62 -1.50 -1.76
N LEU A 90 10.30 -1.11 -0.52
CA LEU A 90 9.03 -1.50 0.10
C LEU A 90 7.84 -0.78 -0.53
N PHE A 91 8.07 0.44 -1.03
CA PHE A 91 7.13 1.14 -1.91
C PHE A 91 7.82 1.43 -3.23
N ASP A 92 7.05 1.39 -4.31
CA ASP A 92 7.56 1.63 -5.65
C ASP A 92 7.85 3.11 -5.87
N ASN A 93 9.11 3.44 -6.12
CA ASN A 93 9.55 4.82 -6.22
C ASN A 93 9.03 5.50 -7.48
N MET A 94 8.94 4.78 -8.59
CA MET A 94 8.47 5.37 -9.86
C MET A 94 7.01 5.80 -9.78
N LEU A 95 6.17 5.00 -9.16
CA LEU A 95 4.76 5.34 -8.98
C LEU A 95 4.58 6.46 -7.95
N PHE A 96 5.44 6.51 -6.95
CA PHE A 96 5.42 7.63 -6.00
C PHE A 96 5.79 8.94 -6.70
N GLU A 97 6.87 8.96 -7.46
CA GLU A 97 7.32 10.18 -8.14
C GLU A 97 6.37 10.59 -9.26
N GLY A 98 5.84 9.63 -10.03
CA GLY A 98 4.99 9.94 -11.16
C GLY A 98 3.53 10.20 -10.82
N HIS A 99 3.02 9.59 -9.76
CA HIS A 99 1.58 9.62 -9.45
C HIS A 99 1.25 9.95 -7.99
N GLY A 100 2.23 10.10 -7.13
CA GLY A 100 2.00 10.44 -5.72
C GLY A 100 1.26 9.35 -4.94
N ILE A 101 1.53 8.10 -5.23
CA ILE A 101 0.90 6.98 -4.55
C ILE A 101 1.94 6.08 -3.89
N LEU A 102 1.51 5.41 -2.82
CA LEU A 102 2.29 4.36 -2.16
C LEU A 102 1.69 3.01 -2.54
N THR A 103 2.47 2.18 -3.18
CA THR A 103 2.10 0.82 -3.55
C THR A 103 3.37 0.01 -3.79
N SER A 104 3.21 -1.29 -3.99
CA SER A 104 4.30 -2.18 -4.35
C SER A 104 3.74 -3.47 -4.94
N ARG A 105 4.60 -4.26 -5.54
CA ARG A 105 4.21 -5.60 -6.01
C ARG A 105 3.66 -6.44 -4.86
N GLY A 106 4.29 -6.36 -3.68
CA GLY A 106 3.83 -7.11 -2.51
C GLY A 106 2.45 -6.70 -2.05
N ILE A 107 2.17 -5.38 -2.01
CA ILE A 107 0.84 -4.88 -1.67
C ILE A 107 -0.18 -5.39 -2.69
N GLN A 108 0.13 -5.30 -3.97
CA GLN A 108 -0.80 -5.72 -5.02
C GLN A 108 -1.03 -7.23 -5.02
N ARG A 109 0.00 -8.03 -4.74
CA ARG A 109 -0.19 -9.48 -4.56
C ARG A 109 -1.11 -9.79 -3.39
N GLY A 110 -1.03 -9.00 -2.31
CA GLY A 110 -1.94 -9.14 -1.17
C GLY A 110 -3.39 -8.83 -1.51
N PHE A 111 -3.63 -8.03 -2.55
CA PHE A 111 -4.97 -7.70 -3.02
C PHE A 111 -5.54 -8.77 -3.97
N THR A 112 -4.72 -9.50 -4.69
CA THR A 112 -5.18 -10.42 -5.74
C THR A 112 -6.15 -11.50 -5.27
N PRO A 113 -6.03 -12.08 -4.05
CA PRO A 113 -7.03 -13.05 -3.61
C PRO A 113 -8.44 -12.49 -3.54
N VAL A 114 -8.58 -11.22 -3.15
CA VAL A 114 -9.88 -10.55 -3.10
C VAL A 114 -10.33 -10.19 -4.51
N LEU A 115 -9.43 -9.64 -5.33
CA LEU A 115 -9.73 -9.27 -6.71
C LEU A 115 -10.27 -10.45 -7.52
N ARG A 116 -9.68 -11.64 -7.31
CA ARG A 116 -10.08 -12.86 -8.00
C ARG A 116 -11.55 -13.20 -7.79
N LYS A 117 -12.10 -12.85 -6.62
CA LYS A 117 -13.49 -13.15 -6.25
C LYS A 117 -14.46 -12.03 -6.63
N ARG A 118 -13.98 -10.89 -7.10
CA ARG A 118 -14.84 -9.76 -7.42
C ARG A 118 -15.40 -9.88 -8.83
N ARG A 119 -16.61 -9.34 -9.02
CA ARG A 119 -17.22 -9.22 -10.35
C ARG A 119 -16.47 -8.18 -11.18
N CYS A 120 -16.25 -7.00 -10.58
CA CYS A 120 -15.48 -5.94 -11.22
C CYS A 120 -14.01 -6.13 -10.85
N LYS A 121 -13.17 -6.36 -11.86
CA LYS A 121 -11.74 -6.57 -11.67
C LYS A 121 -10.92 -5.44 -12.27
N SER A 122 -11.54 -4.26 -12.41
CA SER A 122 -10.86 -3.09 -12.95
C SER A 122 -9.82 -2.56 -11.98
N VAL A 123 -8.62 -2.32 -12.48
CA VAL A 123 -7.55 -1.65 -11.74
C VAL A 123 -6.98 -0.56 -12.63
N ILE A 124 -6.40 0.47 -12.02
CA ILE A 124 -5.83 1.58 -12.77
C ILE A 124 -4.55 1.10 -13.44
N ALA A 125 -4.51 1.15 -14.77
CA ALA A 125 -3.41 0.61 -15.56
C ALA A 125 -2.07 1.23 -15.17
N GLU A 126 -2.04 2.55 -14.96
CA GLU A 126 -0.82 3.28 -14.62
C GLU A 126 -0.26 2.93 -13.24
N TYR A 127 -1.10 2.37 -12.36
CA TYR A 127 -0.71 2.00 -10.99
C TYR A 127 -0.38 0.53 -10.85
N TRP A 128 -0.75 -0.31 -11.83
CA TRP A 128 -0.67 -1.75 -11.69
C TRP A 128 0.72 -2.27 -12.06
N LEU A 129 1.35 -3.01 -11.16
CA LEU A 129 2.73 -3.49 -11.30
C LEU A 129 2.83 -4.96 -11.67
N LEU A 130 1.75 -5.74 -11.47
CA LEU A 130 1.82 -7.18 -11.63
C LEU A 130 1.67 -7.58 -13.10
N ASN A 131 2.35 -8.68 -13.46
CA ASN A 131 2.23 -9.29 -14.78
C ASN A 131 0.85 -9.96 -14.92
N SER A 132 0.46 -10.29 -16.16
CA SER A 132 -0.83 -10.89 -16.44
C SER A 132 -1.06 -12.22 -15.71
N ASP A 133 -0.02 -13.01 -15.55
CA ASP A 133 -0.08 -14.31 -14.87
C ASP A 133 -0.29 -14.18 -13.36
N GLU A 134 0.09 -13.05 -12.76
CA GLU A 134 -0.08 -12.76 -11.33
C GLU A 134 -1.34 -11.95 -11.03
N SER A 135 -2.04 -11.45 -12.05
CA SER A 135 -3.01 -10.37 -11.88
C SER A 135 -4.44 -10.83 -11.56
N ALA A 136 -4.67 -12.12 -11.35
CA ALA A 136 -5.97 -12.67 -10.93
C ALA A 136 -7.14 -12.21 -11.83
N GLY A 137 -6.88 -12.02 -13.11
CA GLY A 137 -7.89 -11.56 -14.07
C GLY A 137 -8.13 -10.06 -14.07
N ALA A 138 -7.23 -9.27 -13.50
CA ALA A 138 -7.36 -7.82 -13.47
C ALA A 138 -7.55 -7.24 -14.87
N VAL A 139 -8.47 -6.29 -14.99
CA VAL A 139 -8.73 -5.54 -16.21
C VAL A 139 -8.09 -4.17 -16.04
N LEU A 140 -7.10 -3.87 -16.86
CA LEU A 140 -6.36 -2.61 -16.78
C LEU A 140 -7.17 -1.50 -17.45
N VAL A 141 -7.50 -0.47 -16.68
CA VAL A 141 -8.30 0.66 -17.14
C VAL A 141 -7.47 1.93 -17.03
N PRO A 142 -7.39 2.78 -18.06
CA PRO A 142 -6.67 4.03 -17.96
C PRO A 142 -7.22 4.90 -16.83
N LYS A 143 -6.33 5.59 -16.13
CA LYS A 143 -6.69 6.47 -15.00
C LYS A 143 -7.76 7.48 -15.40
N ASN A 144 -7.67 8.04 -16.59
CA ASN A 144 -8.60 9.06 -17.08
C ASN A 144 -9.98 8.52 -17.43
N ALA A 145 -10.15 7.20 -17.49
CA ALA A 145 -11.43 6.58 -17.84
C ALA A 145 -12.26 6.25 -16.60
N LEU A 146 -11.75 6.50 -15.41
CA LEU A 146 -12.44 6.20 -14.13
C LEU A 146 -13.06 7.43 -13.51
#